data_7e7b169f9483843027af571393b36379
#
_entry.id   7e7b169f9483843027af571393b36379
#
_cell.length_a   1.000
_cell.length_b   1.000
_cell.length_c   1.000
_cell.angle_alpha   90.00
_cell.angle_beta   90.00
_cell.angle_gamma   90.00
#
_symmetry.space_group_name_H-M   'P 1'
#
loop_
_entity.id
_entity.type
_entity.pdbx_description
1 polymer ?
#
loop_
_entity_poly.entity_id
_entity_poly.type
_entity_poly.pdbx_seq_one_letter_code
_entity_poly.pdbx_strand_id
1 'polypeptide(L)'
;TAVIGIGLIANTELADTAGLQVDNGIVVDELGRTSDPDIFAAGDVTNHPNALLGRRIRLESWENAQNQAIAAAKSMLDKGAAYTEVPWFWSDQYDVNIQLAGLPVDCDQTVLRGDPDASEFIEFYLRDGRIDGAAAMNNPRDLRFTKRLIQAQKIVDPAQLADPAVKLQAILKS
;
A
#
# COMPACT_ATOMS: atom_id res chain seq x y z
N THR A 1 32.22 -11.71 -3.74
CA THR A 1 30.92 -12.18 -3.23
C THR A 1 29.83 -11.29 -3.80
N ALA A 2 28.78 -11.86 -4.36
CA ALA A 2 27.58 -11.14 -4.80
C ALA A 2 26.43 -11.50 -3.87
N VAL A 3 25.59 -10.50 -3.55
CA VAL A 3 24.33 -10.68 -2.80
C VAL A 3 23.19 -10.34 -3.75
N ILE A 4 22.21 -11.24 -3.87
CA ILE A 4 21.06 -11.09 -4.76
C ILE A 4 19.79 -11.06 -3.92
N GLY A 5 19.03 -9.96 -4.00
CA GLY A 5 17.74 -9.77 -3.36
C GLY A 5 16.74 -9.25 -4.39
N ILE A 6 16.00 -10.17 -5.03
CA ILE A 6 15.11 -9.89 -6.17
C ILE A 6 13.63 -10.23 -5.88
N GLY A 7 13.25 -10.19 -4.60
CA GLY A 7 11.90 -10.51 -4.16
C GLY A 7 11.75 -11.95 -3.68
N LEU A 8 10.50 -12.39 -3.53
CA LEU A 8 10.15 -13.72 -3.05
C LEU A 8 9.16 -14.44 -3.98
N ILE A 9 9.10 -15.75 -3.82
CA ILE A 9 8.06 -16.60 -4.40
C ILE A 9 7.13 -17.01 -3.25
N ALA A 10 5.82 -16.80 -3.43
CA ALA A 10 4.83 -17.18 -2.44
C ALA A 10 4.74 -18.71 -2.35
N ASN A 11 4.79 -19.26 -1.14
CA ASN A 11 4.62 -20.70 -0.89
C ASN A 11 3.12 -21.04 -0.92
N THR A 12 2.63 -21.53 -2.05
CA THR A 12 1.22 -21.84 -2.28
C THR A 12 0.91 -23.33 -2.30
N GLU A 13 1.88 -24.20 -2.09
CA GLU A 13 1.79 -25.65 -2.29
C GLU A 13 0.69 -26.31 -1.44
N LEU A 14 0.48 -25.82 -0.22
CA LEU A 14 -0.60 -26.32 0.64
C LEU A 14 -1.98 -25.93 0.11
N ALA A 15 -2.11 -24.70 -0.41
CA ALA A 15 -3.34 -24.20 -1.01
C ALA A 15 -3.66 -24.96 -2.29
N ASP A 16 -2.66 -25.18 -3.17
CA ASP A 16 -2.80 -25.96 -4.39
C ASP A 16 -3.24 -27.40 -4.09
N THR A 17 -2.61 -28.05 -3.11
CA THR A 17 -2.95 -29.40 -2.67
C THR A 17 -4.37 -29.50 -2.10
N ALA A 18 -4.83 -28.44 -1.43
CA ALA A 18 -6.18 -28.33 -0.91
C ALA A 18 -7.23 -27.97 -1.99
N GLY A 19 -6.81 -27.74 -3.23
CA GLY A 19 -7.69 -27.36 -4.34
C GLY A 19 -8.19 -25.91 -4.27
N LEU A 20 -7.49 -25.04 -3.52
CA LEU A 20 -7.83 -23.62 -3.46
C LEU A 20 -7.37 -22.89 -4.72
N GLN A 21 -8.05 -21.80 -5.04
CA GLN A 21 -7.63 -20.94 -6.16
C GLN A 21 -6.32 -20.22 -5.84
N VAL A 22 -5.34 -20.39 -6.75
CA VAL A 22 -4.02 -19.73 -6.69
C VAL A 22 -3.78 -18.97 -7.98
N ASP A 23 -3.41 -17.70 -7.85
CA ASP A 23 -2.97 -16.81 -8.94
C ASP A 23 -2.05 -15.76 -8.35
N ASN A 24 -0.74 -15.87 -8.59
CA ASN A 24 0.28 -15.02 -7.96
C ASN A 24 0.07 -14.90 -6.43
N GLY A 25 -0.16 -16.01 -5.75
CA GLY A 25 -0.54 -16.13 -4.35
C GLY A 25 -1.92 -16.77 -4.16
N ILE A 26 -2.34 -17.00 -2.94
CA ILE A 26 -3.65 -17.55 -2.62
C ILE A 26 -4.71 -16.47 -2.87
N VAL A 27 -5.68 -16.77 -3.76
CA VAL A 27 -6.76 -15.84 -4.09
C VAL A 27 -7.74 -15.77 -2.95
N VAL A 28 -7.95 -14.54 -2.42
CA VAL A 28 -8.94 -14.28 -1.37
C VAL A 28 -9.92 -13.18 -1.79
N ASP A 29 -11.08 -13.13 -1.15
CA ASP A 29 -12.03 -12.01 -1.25
C ASP A 29 -11.61 -10.84 -0.34
N GLU A 30 -12.44 -9.79 -0.27
CA GLU A 30 -12.21 -8.61 0.57
C GLU A 30 -12.28 -8.90 2.09
N LEU A 31 -12.77 -10.06 2.48
CA LEU A 31 -12.84 -10.54 3.86
C LEU A 31 -11.72 -11.52 4.21
N GLY A 32 -10.81 -11.81 3.26
CA GLY A 32 -9.73 -12.77 3.42
C GLY A 32 -10.15 -14.23 3.26
N ARG A 33 -11.37 -14.51 2.74
CA ARG A 33 -11.84 -15.86 2.44
C ARG A 33 -11.23 -16.36 1.14
N THR A 34 -10.82 -17.61 1.12
CA THR A 34 -10.34 -18.29 -0.09
C THR A 34 -11.52 -18.78 -0.95
N SER A 35 -11.23 -19.60 -1.96
CA SER A 35 -12.28 -20.29 -2.74
C SER A 35 -13.08 -21.33 -1.92
N ASP A 36 -12.55 -21.74 -0.75
CA ASP A 36 -13.29 -22.49 0.26
C ASP A 36 -13.73 -21.50 1.36
N PRO A 37 -15.05 -21.37 1.66
CA PRO A 37 -15.57 -20.39 2.60
C PRO A 37 -15.12 -20.60 4.05
N ASP A 38 -14.65 -21.77 4.40
CA ASP A 38 -14.17 -22.11 5.75
C ASP A 38 -12.66 -21.90 5.92
N ILE A 39 -11.97 -21.54 4.82
CA ILE A 39 -10.52 -21.32 4.81
C ILE A 39 -10.22 -19.85 4.52
N PHE A 40 -9.40 -19.26 5.37
CA PHE A 40 -8.94 -17.87 5.26
C PHE A 40 -7.42 -17.82 5.04
N ALA A 41 -6.96 -16.76 4.34
CA ALA A 41 -5.55 -16.48 4.19
C ALA A 41 -5.27 -14.98 4.35
N ALA A 42 -4.06 -14.65 4.83
CA ALA A 42 -3.62 -13.28 5.06
C ALA A 42 -2.11 -13.14 4.87
N GLY A 43 -1.63 -11.93 4.63
CA GLY A 43 -0.23 -11.58 4.51
C GLY A 43 0.34 -11.75 3.10
N ASP A 44 1.65 -11.87 3.02
CA ASP A 44 2.45 -11.83 1.78
C ASP A 44 2.05 -12.90 0.75
N VAL A 45 1.47 -13.99 1.22
CA VAL A 45 1.01 -15.10 0.38
C VAL A 45 -0.31 -14.81 -0.36
N THR A 46 -1.05 -13.75 0.01
CA THR A 46 -2.40 -13.51 -0.50
C THR A 46 -2.44 -12.60 -1.69
N ASN A 47 -3.27 -12.96 -2.68
CA ASN A 47 -3.72 -12.08 -3.75
C ASN A 47 -5.15 -11.63 -3.42
N HIS A 48 -5.31 -10.36 -3.02
CA HIS A 48 -6.56 -9.80 -2.51
C HIS A 48 -7.02 -8.58 -3.31
N PRO A 49 -8.34 -8.31 -3.40
CA PRO A 49 -8.84 -7.09 -4.02
C PRO A 49 -8.51 -5.88 -3.14
N ASN A 50 -8.12 -4.77 -3.76
CA ASN A 50 -7.97 -3.48 -3.09
C ASN A 50 -8.88 -2.46 -3.80
N ALA A 51 -9.93 -2.03 -3.10
CA ALA A 51 -10.94 -1.14 -3.67
C ALA A 51 -10.39 0.26 -4.00
N LEU A 52 -9.38 0.75 -3.24
CA LEU A 52 -8.74 2.04 -3.48
C LEU A 52 -7.96 2.06 -4.79
N LEU A 53 -7.34 0.93 -5.12
CA LEU A 53 -6.54 0.77 -6.35
C LEU A 53 -7.35 0.21 -7.52
N GLY A 54 -8.59 -0.23 -7.28
CA GLY A 54 -9.47 -0.81 -8.29
C GLY A 54 -8.96 -2.12 -8.91
N ARG A 55 -8.06 -2.83 -8.24
CA ARG A 55 -7.43 -4.06 -8.74
C ARG A 55 -7.03 -5.01 -7.63
N ARG A 56 -6.71 -6.25 -8.01
CA ARG A 56 -6.10 -7.21 -7.09
C ARG A 56 -4.62 -6.91 -6.94
N ILE A 57 -4.11 -7.16 -5.72
CA ILE A 57 -2.69 -6.95 -5.37
C ILE A 57 -2.20 -8.07 -4.46
N ARG A 58 -0.89 -8.30 -4.48
CA ARG A 58 -0.16 -9.07 -3.50
C ARG A 58 0.92 -8.15 -2.90
N LEU A 59 0.90 -7.99 -1.59
CA LEU A 59 1.77 -7.05 -0.87
C LEU A 59 2.68 -7.80 0.08
N GLU A 60 3.97 -7.55 -0.06
CA GLU A 60 5.02 -8.06 0.80
C GLU A 60 5.43 -6.98 1.80
N SER A 61 4.61 -6.78 2.84
CA SER A 61 4.89 -5.77 3.86
C SER A 61 4.36 -6.19 5.24
N TRP A 62 5.12 -5.83 6.26
CA TRP A 62 4.78 -6.13 7.64
C TRP A 62 3.41 -5.56 8.05
N GLU A 63 3.12 -4.30 7.69
CA GLU A 63 1.84 -3.66 8.00
C GLU A 63 0.67 -4.42 7.34
N ASN A 64 0.82 -4.79 6.06
CA ASN A 64 -0.20 -5.56 5.35
C ASN A 64 -0.44 -6.92 6.02
N ALA A 65 0.63 -7.64 6.33
CA ALA A 65 0.51 -8.95 6.96
C ALA A 65 -0.24 -8.88 8.29
N GLN A 66 0.08 -7.89 9.13
CA GLN A 66 -0.58 -7.70 10.42
C GLN A 66 -2.04 -7.27 10.26
N ASN A 67 -2.32 -6.23 9.48
CA ASN A 67 -3.66 -5.67 9.36
C ASN A 67 -4.61 -6.63 8.64
N GLN A 68 -4.14 -7.31 7.61
CA GLN A 68 -4.93 -8.30 6.89
C GLN A 68 -5.24 -9.52 7.77
N ALA A 69 -4.28 -10.00 8.58
CA ALA A 69 -4.52 -11.08 9.53
C ALA A 69 -5.58 -10.70 10.58
N ILE A 70 -5.55 -9.45 11.09
CA ILE A 70 -6.57 -8.93 12.00
C ILE A 70 -7.95 -8.89 11.30
N ALA A 71 -8.00 -8.44 10.05
CA ALA A 71 -9.23 -8.38 9.28
C ALA A 71 -9.80 -9.80 9.03
N ALA A 72 -8.96 -10.74 8.60
CA ALA A 72 -9.34 -12.15 8.41
C ALA A 72 -9.84 -12.79 9.71
N ALA A 73 -9.16 -12.57 10.84
CA ALA A 73 -9.59 -13.08 12.14
C ALA A 73 -10.98 -12.53 12.56
N LYS A 74 -11.26 -11.25 12.27
CA LYS A 74 -12.59 -10.67 12.49
C LYS A 74 -13.64 -11.31 11.58
N SER A 75 -13.29 -11.59 10.32
CA SER A 75 -14.17 -12.25 9.35
C SER A 75 -14.53 -13.67 9.79
N MET A 76 -13.59 -14.43 10.34
CA MET A 76 -13.84 -15.77 10.94
C MET A 76 -14.86 -15.72 12.08
N LEU A 77 -15.06 -14.57 12.71
CA LEU A 77 -16.02 -14.36 13.81
C LEU A 77 -17.30 -13.65 13.35
N ASP A 78 -17.55 -13.56 12.05
CA ASP A 78 -18.65 -12.80 11.45
C ASP A 78 -18.69 -11.31 11.84
N LYS A 79 -17.52 -10.74 12.15
CA LYS A 79 -17.31 -9.32 12.51
C LYS A 79 -16.43 -8.58 11.51
N GLY A 80 -16.18 -9.20 10.35
CA GLY A 80 -15.33 -8.67 9.31
C GLY A 80 -15.93 -7.50 8.57
N ALA A 81 -15.05 -6.67 8.00
CA ALA A 81 -15.36 -5.65 7.01
C ALA A 81 -14.34 -5.78 5.88
N ALA A 82 -14.69 -5.25 4.71
CA ALA A 82 -13.79 -5.26 3.57
C ALA A 82 -12.43 -4.64 3.92
N TYR A 83 -11.35 -5.38 3.61
CA TYR A 83 -9.98 -4.91 3.82
C TYR A 83 -9.60 -3.93 2.72
N THR A 84 -9.41 -2.65 3.07
CA THR A 84 -9.19 -1.54 2.13
C THR A 84 -8.10 -0.58 2.60
N GLU A 85 -7.01 -1.12 3.09
CA GLU A 85 -5.88 -0.30 3.55
C GLU A 85 -5.09 0.30 2.37
N VAL A 86 -4.54 1.49 2.58
CA VAL A 86 -3.53 2.07 1.68
C VAL A 86 -2.24 1.29 1.86
N PRO A 87 -1.70 0.67 0.81
CA PRO A 87 -0.40 0.00 0.91
C PRO A 87 0.65 0.92 1.50
N TRP A 88 1.45 0.40 2.43
CA TRP A 88 2.54 1.15 3.03
C TRP A 88 3.73 0.23 3.31
N PHE A 89 4.91 0.76 3.06
CA PHE A 89 6.18 0.08 3.26
C PHE A 89 7.23 1.07 3.76
N TRP A 90 8.20 0.62 4.53
CA TRP A 90 9.36 1.42 4.92
C TRP A 90 10.64 0.61 4.89
N SER A 91 11.76 1.32 4.76
CA SER A 91 13.10 0.77 4.90
C SER A 91 13.99 1.80 5.59
N ASP A 92 14.73 1.36 6.61
CA ASP A 92 15.75 2.16 7.27
C ASP A 92 17.11 1.70 6.75
N GLN A 93 17.85 2.64 6.13
CA GLN A 93 19.17 2.40 5.56
C GLN A 93 20.14 3.43 6.17
N TYR A 94 20.86 3.03 7.21
CA TYR A 94 21.71 3.91 8.02
C TYR A 94 20.92 5.08 8.62
N ASP A 95 21.18 6.31 8.15
CA ASP A 95 20.51 7.56 8.53
C ASP A 95 19.36 7.96 7.59
N VAL A 96 19.04 7.11 6.62
CA VAL A 96 17.97 7.34 5.65
C VAL A 96 16.76 6.47 5.95
N ASN A 97 15.62 7.11 6.21
CA ASN A 97 14.32 6.45 6.28
C ASN A 97 13.56 6.65 4.97
N ILE A 98 13.32 5.58 4.25
CA ILE A 98 12.53 5.57 3.02
C ILE A 98 11.15 5.02 3.35
N GLN A 99 10.10 5.69 2.90
CA GLN A 99 8.73 5.22 3.04
C GLN A 99 7.96 5.36 1.74
N LEU A 100 7.15 4.35 1.44
CA LEU A 100 6.26 4.32 0.27
C LEU A 100 4.82 4.21 0.73
N ALA A 101 3.91 4.92 0.09
CA ALA A 101 2.46 4.80 0.30
C ALA A 101 1.74 4.69 -1.04
N GLY A 102 0.68 3.90 -1.09
CA GLY A 102 0.00 3.57 -2.33
C GLY A 102 0.79 2.57 -3.18
N LEU A 103 0.35 2.35 -4.39
CA LEU A 103 1.00 1.47 -5.36
C LEU A 103 0.76 2.04 -6.77
N PRO A 104 1.47 3.11 -7.16
CA PRO A 104 1.22 3.84 -8.39
C PRO A 104 1.49 2.96 -9.61
N VAL A 105 0.57 2.99 -10.56
CA VAL A 105 0.68 2.37 -11.89
C VAL A 105 0.10 3.35 -12.89
N ASP A 106 0.83 3.59 -13.97
CA ASP A 106 0.40 4.49 -15.06
C ASP A 106 0.06 5.91 -14.59
N CYS A 107 0.91 6.49 -13.71
CA CYS A 107 0.77 7.87 -13.28
C CYS A 107 1.00 8.83 -14.45
N ASP A 108 0.19 9.87 -14.52
CA ASP A 108 0.22 10.91 -15.57
C ASP A 108 1.06 12.12 -15.15
N GLN A 109 1.31 12.30 -13.85
CA GLN A 109 2.08 13.41 -13.32
C GLN A 109 2.83 13.01 -12.06
N THR A 110 4.05 13.55 -11.88
CA THR A 110 4.79 13.53 -10.62
C THR A 110 4.94 14.93 -10.04
N VAL A 111 4.96 15.03 -8.72
CA VAL A 111 5.15 16.30 -8.00
C VAL A 111 6.15 16.08 -6.89
N LEU A 112 7.24 16.86 -6.92
CA LEU A 112 8.26 16.86 -5.88
C LEU A 112 7.98 17.96 -4.85
N ARG A 113 8.15 17.62 -3.57
CA ARG A 113 8.08 18.54 -2.43
C ARG A 113 9.25 18.29 -1.50
N GLY A 114 9.95 19.35 -1.09
CA GLY A 114 11.14 19.27 -0.25
C GLY A 114 12.43 19.35 -1.05
N ASP A 115 13.52 18.88 -0.47
CA ASP A 115 14.86 19.02 -1.04
C ASP A 115 15.53 17.64 -1.20
N PRO A 116 15.67 17.12 -2.42
CA PRO A 116 16.37 15.87 -2.69
C PRO A 116 17.87 15.91 -2.33
N ASP A 117 18.53 17.06 -2.47
CA ASP A 117 19.94 17.21 -2.16
C ASP A 117 20.21 17.11 -0.65
N ALA A 118 19.23 17.53 0.15
CA ALA A 118 19.23 17.34 1.60
C ALA A 118 18.73 15.95 2.04
N SER A 119 18.31 15.08 1.09
CA SER A 119 17.67 13.80 1.38
C SER A 119 16.41 13.93 2.26
N GLU A 120 15.67 15.03 2.13
CA GLU A 120 14.44 15.33 2.87
C GLU A 120 13.36 15.80 1.91
N PHE A 121 12.63 14.85 1.32
CA PHE A 121 11.62 15.14 0.31
C PHE A 121 10.50 14.09 0.28
N ILE A 122 9.45 14.39 -0.45
CA ILE A 122 8.40 13.47 -0.87
C ILE A 122 8.07 13.70 -2.34
N GLU A 123 8.00 12.65 -3.11
CA GLU A 123 7.53 12.63 -4.49
C GLU A 123 6.15 11.98 -4.53
N PHE A 124 5.18 12.71 -5.08
CA PHE A 124 3.81 12.24 -5.27
C PHE A 124 3.64 11.76 -6.71
N TYR A 125 2.95 10.65 -6.86
CA TYR A 125 2.56 10.07 -8.15
C TYR A 125 1.06 10.24 -8.31
N LEU A 126 0.65 11.04 -9.30
CA LEU A 126 -0.74 11.39 -9.53
C LEU A 126 -1.29 10.65 -10.74
N ARG A 127 -2.58 10.37 -10.69
CA ARG A 127 -3.39 9.89 -11.80
C ARG A 127 -4.76 10.57 -11.73
N ASP A 128 -5.17 11.21 -12.84
CA ASP A 128 -6.43 11.97 -12.91
C ASP A 128 -6.61 12.97 -11.77
N GLY A 129 -5.52 13.66 -11.38
CA GLY A 129 -5.50 14.64 -10.31
C GLY A 129 -5.62 14.07 -8.89
N ARG A 130 -5.55 12.74 -8.69
CA ARG A 130 -5.52 12.07 -7.37
C ARG A 130 -4.14 11.50 -7.10
N ILE A 131 -3.76 11.43 -5.85
CA ILE A 131 -2.52 10.77 -5.44
C ILE A 131 -2.76 9.25 -5.45
N ASP A 132 -2.07 8.56 -6.36
CA ASP A 132 -2.09 7.09 -6.49
C ASP A 132 -1.00 6.44 -5.62
N GLY A 133 0.07 7.19 -5.36
CA GLY A 133 1.16 6.80 -4.48
C GLY A 133 2.12 7.93 -4.16
N ALA A 134 3.03 7.67 -3.25
CA ALA A 134 4.12 8.59 -2.91
C ALA A 134 5.34 7.83 -2.38
N ALA A 135 6.52 8.39 -2.64
CA ALA A 135 7.80 7.98 -2.06
C ALA A 135 8.37 9.14 -1.22
N ALA A 136 8.70 8.87 0.03
CA ALA A 136 9.27 9.86 0.94
C ALA A 136 10.64 9.41 1.42
N MET A 137 11.58 10.35 1.50
CA MET A 137 12.87 10.19 2.13
C MET A 137 12.95 11.16 3.32
N ASN A 138 13.20 10.62 4.52
CA ASN A 138 13.29 11.36 5.79
C ASN A 138 12.11 12.33 6.06
N ASN A 139 10.93 12.06 5.46
CA ASN A 139 9.73 12.88 5.60
C ASN A 139 8.48 12.06 6.02
N PRO A 140 8.51 11.40 7.18
CA PRO A 140 7.41 10.53 7.64
C PRO A 140 6.14 11.32 7.98
N ARG A 141 6.27 12.62 8.31
CA ARG A 141 5.14 13.47 8.65
C ARG A 141 4.24 13.71 7.44
N ASP A 142 4.81 14.15 6.33
CA ASP A 142 4.06 14.43 5.12
C ASP A 142 3.49 13.14 4.52
N LEU A 143 4.24 12.04 4.57
CA LEU A 143 3.74 10.75 4.11
C LEU A 143 2.50 10.29 4.90
N ARG A 144 2.44 10.52 6.20
CA ARG A 144 1.24 10.20 7.01
C ARG A 144 -0.01 10.95 6.53
N PHE A 145 0.13 12.21 6.16
CA PHE A 145 -0.99 12.97 5.58
C PHE A 145 -1.30 12.51 4.15
N THR A 146 -0.28 12.13 3.39
CA THR A 146 -0.43 11.58 2.05
C THR A 146 -1.24 10.29 2.06
N LYS A 147 -0.98 9.35 2.99
CA LYS A 147 -1.83 8.15 3.17
C LYS A 147 -3.31 8.52 3.32
N ARG A 148 -3.62 9.58 4.08
CA ARG A 148 -5.01 10.04 4.26
C ARG A 148 -5.59 10.67 3.00
N LEU A 149 -4.79 11.38 2.21
CA LEU A 149 -5.22 11.93 0.92
C LEU A 149 -5.51 10.81 -0.09
N ILE A 150 -4.67 9.77 -0.14
CA ILE A 150 -4.90 8.57 -0.94
C ILE A 150 -6.19 7.88 -0.50
N GLN A 151 -6.39 7.66 0.81
CA GLN A 151 -7.59 7.04 1.36
C GLN A 151 -8.86 7.82 1.03
N ALA A 152 -8.79 9.16 1.03
CA ALA A 152 -9.90 10.03 0.71
C ALA A 152 -10.19 10.14 -0.78
N GLN A 153 -9.34 9.59 -1.66
CA GLN A 153 -9.44 9.68 -3.13
C GLN A 153 -9.67 11.12 -3.62
N LYS A 154 -9.02 12.08 -2.97
CA LYS A 154 -9.24 13.50 -3.20
C LYS A 154 -8.50 13.99 -4.44
N ILE A 155 -9.16 14.83 -5.26
CA ILE A 155 -8.48 15.60 -6.31
C ILE A 155 -7.67 16.69 -5.61
N VAL A 156 -6.40 16.82 -5.98
CA VAL A 156 -5.45 17.74 -5.38
C VAL A 156 -4.87 18.69 -6.44
N ASP A 157 -4.50 19.89 -6.00
CA ASP A 157 -3.76 20.84 -6.83
C ASP A 157 -2.26 20.53 -6.73
N PRO A 158 -1.58 20.16 -7.83
CA PRO A 158 -0.16 19.88 -7.86
C PRO A 158 0.72 21.04 -7.34
N ALA A 159 0.30 22.29 -7.56
CA ALA A 159 1.04 23.44 -7.05
C ALA A 159 0.99 23.52 -5.51
N GLN A 160 -0.15 23.19 -4.89
CA GLN A 160 -0.26 23.11 -3.44
C GLN A 160 0.53 21.94 -2.85
N LEU A 161 0.61 20.81 -3.56
CA LEU A 161 1.45 19.68 -3.13
C LEU A 161 2.93 20.05 -3.13
N ALA A 162 3.40 20.75 -4.18
CA ALA A 162 4.81 21.12 -4.33
C ALA A 162 5.27 22.16 -3.31
N ASP A 163 4.37 23.05 -2.82
CA ASP A 163 4.72 24.17 -1.94
C ASP A 163 4.89 23.72 -0.47
N PRO A 164 6.11 23.70 0.10
CA PRO A 164 6.34 23.33 1.49
C PRO A 164 5.64 24.24 2.53
N ALA A 165 5.24 25.45 2.15
CA ALA A 165 4.48 26.36 3.03
C ALA A 165 3.03 25.91 3.20
N VAL A 166 2.46 25.17 2.24
CA VAL A 166 1.11 24.61 2.30
C VAL A 166 1.13 23.33 3.13
N LYS A 167 0.37 23.29 4.22
CA LYS A 167 0.24 22.08 5.05
C LYS A 167 -0.65 21.05 4.36
N LEU A 168 -0.16 19.82 4.14
CA LEU A 168 -0.95 18.73 3.54
C LEU A 168 -2.24 18.45 4.34
N GLN A 169 -2.22 18.68 5.66
CA GLN A 169 -3.43 18.61 6.48
C GLN A 169 -4.51 19.61 6.06
N ALA A 170 -4.14 20.79 5.54
CA ALA A 170 -5.11 21.77 5.06
C ALA A 170 -5.76 21.29 3.76
N ILE A 171 -4.97 20.71 2.85
CA ILE A 171 -5.49 20.09 1.62
C ILE A 171 -6.50 19.00 1.93
N LEU A 172 -6.28 18.21 2.98
CA LEU A 172 -7.21 17.15 3.39
C LEU A 172 -8.55 17.70 3.87
N LYS A 173 -8.58 18.92 4.43
CA LYS A 173 -9.79 19.54 5.01
C LYS A 173 -10.58 20.41 4.01
N SER A 174 -9.94 20.91 2.94
CA SER A 174 -10.59 21.66 1.87
C SER A 174 -11.46 20.76 1.01
#